data_ff62166931937b27e2cb8e66665d9469
#
_entry.id   ff62166931937b27e2cb8e66665d9469
#
_cell.length_a   1.000
_cell.length_b   1.000
_cell.length_c   1.000
_cell.angle_alpha   90.00
_cell.angle_beta   90.00
_cell.angle_gamma   90.00
#
_symmetry.space_group_name_H-M   'P 1'
#
loop_
_entity.id
_entity.type
_entity.pdbx_description
1 polymer ?
#
loop_
_entity_poly.entity_id
_entity_poly.type
_entity_poly.pdbx_seq_one_letter_code
_entity_poly.pdbx_strand_id
1 'polypeptide(L)'
;MAVFGTSGNALAYGSLGIAGLSDGVFGVGTGIELPTTYGMRGAYTHNWNPYWNTAIYGSWAAVSYDSNAKSLICASPGITAIRTASFTCNPDFNISSLGIITRWTPVKNLTFSGDLVWTNIDQKYSGLATTTGIASAAKPAGFYEMKDQNSISLLLRAQRNF
;
A
#
# COMPACT_ATOMS: atom_id res chain seq x y z
N MET A 1 11.57 0.22 -2.63
CA MET A 1 10.68 1.24 -2.01
C MET A 1 9.48 1.42 -2.90
N ALA A 2 8.28 1.20 -2.39
CA ALA A 2 7.04 1.43 -3.14
C ALA A 2 6.52 2.84 -2.84
N VAL A 3 6.25 3.62 -3.88
CA VAL A 3 5.66 4.95 -3.78
C VAL A 3 4.25 4.87 -4.34
N PHE A 4 3.27 5.15 -3.50
CA PHE A 4 1.86 5.13 -3.86
C PHE A 4 1.37 6.57 -4.03
N GLY A 5 0.66 6.82 -5.11
CA GLY A 5 0.02 8.10 -5.35
C GLY A 5 -1.41 7.87 -5.82
N THR A 6 -2.36 8.56 -5.21
CA THR A 6 -3.73 8.54 -5.71
C THR A 6 -3.82 9.39 -6.97
N SER A 7 -4.49 8.90 -7.99
CA SER A 7 -4.88 9.66 -9.17
C SER A 7 -6.36 9.97 -9.09
N GLY A 8 -6.80 11.14 -9.52
CA GLY A 8 -8.21 11.38 -9.71
C GLY A 8 -8.79 12.71 -9.24
N ASN A 9 -8.10 13.49 -8.42
CA ASN A 9 -8.47 14.87 -8.14
C ASN A 9 -7.22 15.75 -7.91
N ALA A 10 -7.37 17.06 -7.90
CA ALA A 10 -6.26 18.00 -7.74
C ALA A 10 -5.50 17.82 -6.41
N LEU A 11 -6.21 17.44 -5.35
CA LEU A 11 -5.61 17.17 -4.03
C LEU A 11 -4.81 15.85 -4.04
N ALA A 12 -5.23 14.86 -4.83
CA ALA A 12 -4.52 13.60 -5.00
C ALA A 12 -3.16 13.79 -5.70
N TYR A 13 -3.06 14.75 -6.61
CA TYR A 13 -1.78 15.09 -7.24
C TYR A 13 -0.83 15.81 -6.28
N GLY A 14 -1.36 16.53 -5.30
CA GLY A 14 -0.57 17.25 -4.29
C GLY A 14 -0.08 16.40 -3.13
N SER A 15 -0.43 15.10 -3.07
CA SER A 15 -0.05 14.20 -1.97
C SER A 15 0.87 13.07 -2.42
N LEU A 16 1.67 12.57 -1.48
CA LEU A 16 2.58 11.45 -1.66
C LEU A 16 2.44 10.48 -0.49
N GLY A 17 2.37 9.19 -0.78
CA GLY A 17 2.42 8.13 0.20
C GLY A 17 3.63 7.24 0.00
N ILE A 18 4.30 6.89 1.08
CA ILE A 18 5.44 5.99 1.10
C ILE A 18 5.16 4.87 2.07
N ALA A 19 5.17 3.64 1.58
CA ALA A 19 5.15 2.44 2.40
C ALA A 19 6.20 1.47 1.83
N GLY A 20 7.20 1.15 2.60
CA GLY A 20 8.27 0.26 2.19
C GLY A 20 8.43 -0.84 3.23
N LEU A 21 8.25 -2.09 2.81
CA LEU A 21 8.60 -3.25 3.60
C LEU A 21 9.97 -3.76 3.13
N SER A 22 10.90 -3.87 4.05
CA SER A 22 12.22 -4.44 3.84
C SER A 22 12.38 -5.66 4.74
N ASP A 23 12.97 -6.72 4.25
CA ASP A 23 13.27 -7.92 5.07
C ASP A 23 14.31 -7.62 6.15
N GLY A 24 15.16 -6.64 5.94
CA GLY A 24 16.12 -6.14 6.89
C GLY A 24 16.71 -4.82 6.42
N VAL A 25 17.17 -4.02 7.39
CA VAL A 25 17.85 -2.74 7.17
C VAL A 25 19.25 -2.87 7.72
N PHE A 26 20.26 -2.45 6.96
CA PHE A 26 21.64 -2.48 7.39
C PHE A 26 22.42 -1.27 6.85
N GLY A 27 23.47 -0.90 7.53
CA GLY A 27 24.39 0.15 7.12
C GLY A 27 25.84 -0.26 7.34
N VAL A 28 26.78 0.56 6.91
CA VAL A 28 28.22 0.29 7.13
C VAL A 28 28.49 0.30 8.62
N GLY A 29 29.01 -0.83 9.14
CA GLY A 29 29.37 -0.99 10.57
C GLY A 29 28.18 -1.28 11.49
N THR A 30 26.97 -1.53 10.96
CA THR A 30 25.80 -1.95 11.75
C THR A 30 25.47 -3.42 11.53
N GLY A 31 24.73 -4.03 12.47
CA GLY A 31 24.05 -5.31 12.26
C GLY A 31 22.88 -5.18 11.30
N ILE A 32 22.19 -6.29 11.06
CA ILE A 32 20.92 -6.31 10.33
C ILE A 32 19.80 -6.03 11.33
N GLU A 33 19.09 -4.94 11.13
CA GLU A 33 17.92 -4.55 11.90
C GLU A 33 16.65 -5.07 11.20
N LEU A 34 15.83 -5.83 11.93
CA LEU A 34 14.63 -6.46 11.38
C LEU A 34 13.39 -5.60 11.68
N PRO A 35 12.44 -5.45 10.72
CA PRO A 35 11.15 -4.84 11.01
C PRO A 35 10.29 -5.77 11.87
N THR A 36 9.49 -5.19 12.75
CA THR A 36 8.42 -5.92 13.43
C THR A 36 7.14 -5.77 12.62
N THR A 37 6.56 -6.90 12.22
CA THR A 37 5.30 -6.92 11.46
C THR A 37 4.29 -7.80 12.17
N TYR A 38 3.04 -7.33 12.24
CA TYR A 38 1.91 -8.11 12.73
C TYR A 38 0.64 -7.69 12.01
N GLY A 39 -0.32 -8.61 11.95
CA GLY A 39 -1.57 -8.32 11.27
C GLY A 39 -2.59 -9.42 11.45
N MET A 40 -3.80 -9.12 10.99
CA MET A 40 -4.92 -10.04 10.98
C MET A 40 -5.66 -9.98 9.65
N ARG A 41 -6.30 -11.08 9.30
CA ARG A 41 -7.19 -11.17 8.13
C ARG A 41 -8.37 -12.07 8.43
N GLY A 42 -9.49 -11.80 7.80
CA GLY A 42 -10.69 -12.62 7.92
C GLY A 42 -11.51 -12.56 6.64
N ALA A 43 -12.31 -13.59 6.43
CA ALA A 43 -13.24 -13.64 5.32
C ALA A 43 -14.48 -14.45 5.72
N TYR A 44 -15.62 -14.07 5.16
CA TYR A 44 -16.87 -14.81 5.22
C TYR A 44 -17.42 -15.02 3.82
N THR A 45 -17.74 -16.25 3.47
CA THR A 45 -18.32 -16.59 2.18
C THR A 45 -19.75 -17.09 2.37
N HIS A 46 -20.69 -16.51 1.64
CA HIS A 46 -22.07 -16.95 1.55
C HIS A 46 -22.35 -17.57 0.17
N ASN A 47 -22.88 -18.80 0.17
CA ASN A 47 -23.33 -19.48 -1.04
C ASN A 47 -24.84 -19.28 -1.20
N TRP A 48 -25.23 -18.48 -2.18
CA TRP A 48 -26.64 -18.21 -2.50
C TRP A 48 -27.32 -19.42 -3.12
N ASN A 49 -26.57 -20.09 -4.00
CA ASN A 49 -26.98 -21.32 -4.67
C ASN A 49 -25.74 -22.02 -5.26
N PRO A 50 -25.85 -23.21 -5.92
CA PRO A 50 -24.70 -23.92 -6.48
C PRO A 50 -23.88 -23.12 -7.51
N TYR A 51 -24.43 -22.06 -8.05
CA TYR A 51 -23.81 -21.27 -9.13
C TYR A 51 -23.30 -19.90 -8.66
N TRP A 52 -23.78 -19.39 -7.51
CA TRP A 52 -23.48 -18.06 -7.01
C TRP A 52 -22.97 -18.07 -5.59
N ASN A 53 -21.87 -17.39 -5.36
CA ASN A 53 -21.40 -17.06 -4.02
C ASN A 53 -20.85 -15.64 -3.95
N THR A 54 -20.89 -15.10 -2.75
CA THR A 54 -20.30 -13.80 -2.42
C THR A 54 -19.46 -13.94 -1.18
N ALA A 55 -18.26 -13.39 -1.18
CA ALA A 55 -17.40 -13.32 -0.01
C ALA A 55 -17.10 -11.86 0.34
N ILE A 56 -17.15 -11.54 1.63
CA ILE A 56 -16.63 -10.30 2.21
C ILE A 56 -15.34 -10.68 2.92
N TYR A 57 -14.30 -9.89 2.73
CA TYR A 57 -13.01 -10.13 3.35
C TYR A 57 -12.33 -8.83 3.75
N GLY A 58 -11.46 -8.91 4.73
CA GLY A 58 -10.68 -7.78 5.17
C GLY A 58 -9.36 -8.21 5.78
N SER A 59 -8.42 -7.29 5.79
CA SER A 59 -7.13 -7.45 6.43
C SER A 59 -6.63 -6.13 6.99
N TRP A 60 -5.82 -6.25 8.02
CA TRP A 60 -5.06 -5.15 8.57
C TRP A 60 -3.67 -5.66 8.96
N ALA A 61 -2.65 -4.88 8.67
CA ALA A 61 -1.28 -5.17 9.06
C ALA A 61 -0.55 -3.89 9.45
N ALA A 62 0.35 -4.00 10.41
CA ALA A 62 1.24 -2.94 10.85
C ALA A 62 2.70 -3.34 10.64
N VAL A 63 3.51 -2.37 10.25
CA VAL A 63 4.95 -2.48 10.10
C VAL A 63 5.59 -1.41 10.97
N SER A 64 6.50 -1.82 11.84
CA SER A 64 7.23 -0.94 12.74
C SER A 64 8.71 -1.25 12.68
N TYR A 65 9.50 -0.20 12.69
CA TYR A 65 10.96 -0.24 12.70
C TYR A 65 11.48 0.27 14.04
N ASP A 66 12.55 -0.30 14.53
CA ASP A 66 13.24 0.21 15.71
C ASP A 66 13.98 1.54 15.40
N SER A 67 14.56 2.14 16.41
CA SER A 67 15.25 3.44 16.27
C SER A 67 16.46 3.38 15.35
N ASN A 68 17.20 2.26 15.35
CA ASN A 68 18.37 2.08 14.51
C ASN A 68 17.97 1.94 13.04
N ALA A 69 17.00 1.06 12.74
CA ALA A 69 16.45 0.90 11.40
C ALA A 69 15.83 2.20 10.88
N LYS A 70 15.08 2.95 11.71
CA LYS A 70 14.54 4.26 11.35
C LYS A 70 15.63 5.24 10.94
N SER A 71 16.71 5.31 11.71
CA SER A 71 17.82 6.21 11.42
C SER A 71 18.51 5.86 10.08
N LEU A 72 18.71 4.57 9.81
CA LEU A 72 19.29 4.07 8.56
C LEU A 72 18.39 4.36 7.35
N ILE A 73 17.09 4.09 7.47
CA ILE A 73 16.10 4.37 6.41
C ILE A 73 16.06 5.87 6.13
N CYS A 74 15.98 6.69 7.18
CA CYS A 74 15.89 8.15 7.06
C CYS A 74 17.16 8.82 6.53
N ALA A 75 18.31 8.17 6.70
CA ALA A 75 19.60 8.60 6.12
C ALA A 75 19.80 8.07 4.69
N SER A 76 18.93 7.20 4.18
CA SER A 76 19.06 6.62 2.84
C SER A 76 19.00 7.69 1.74
N PRO A 77 19.74 7.51 0.62
CA PRO A 77 19.74 8.46 -0.49
C PRO A 77 18.34 8.76 -1.05
N GLY A 78 17.43 7.76 -1.05
CA GLY A 78 16.07 7.92 -1.54
C GLY A 78 15.23 8.84 -0.66
N ILE A 79 15.38 8.78 0.66
CA ILE A 79 14.66 9.66 1.60
C ILE A 79 15.31 11.05 1.63
N THR A 80 16.63 11.12 1.65
CA THR A 80 17.34 12.42 1.66
C THR A 80 17.09 13.23 0.40
N ALA A 81 16.91 12.58 -0.75
CA ALA A 81 16.60 13.25 -2.02
C ALA A 81 15.21 13.93 -2.05
N ILE A 82 14.27 13.46 -1.25
CA ILE A 82 12.91 14.03 -1.19
C ILE A 82 12.68 14.91 0.03
N ARG A 83 13.62 14.96 0.96
CA ARG A 83 13.48 15.65 2.24
C ARG A 83 13.48 17.17 2.07
N THR A 84 12.51 17.83 2.70
CA THR A 84 12.46 19.28 2.88
C THR A 84 12.65 19.63 4.37
N ALA A 85 12.71 20.92 4.70
CA ALA A 85 12.83 21.37 6.09
C ALA A 85 11.64 20.96 6.98
N SER A 86 10.45 20.80 6.40
CA SER A 86 9.23 20.38 7.11
C SER A 86 8.98 18.88 7.07
N PHE A 87 9.82 18.10 6.36
CA PHE A 87 9.63 16.66 6.23
C PHE A 87 10.02 15.93 7.51
N THR A 88 9.09 15.15 8.06
CA THR A 88 9.33 14.26 9.20
C THR A 88 9.43 12.83 8.71
N CYS A 89 10.55 12.19 9.01
CA CYS A 89 10.81 10.82 8.60
C CYS A 89 10.36 9.83 9.67
N ASN A 90 9.33 9.05 9.37
CA ASN A 90 8.95 7.86 10.12
C ASN A 90 8.50 6.77 9.16
N PRO A 91 9.30 5.69 8.95
CA PRO A 91 8.99 4.65 7.98
C PRO A 91 7.92 3.65 8.44
N ASP A 92 7.40 3.76 9.66
CA ASP A 92 6.30 2.94 10.13
C ASP A 92 5.04 3.18 9.28
N PHE A 93 4.22 2.17 9.11
CA PHE A 93 2.94 2.31 8.43
C PHE A 93 1.98 1.19 8.79
N ASN A 94 0.69 1.44 8.55
CA ASN A 94 -0.34 0.43 8.59
C ASN A 94 -0.95 0.29 7.20
N ILE A 95 -1.42 -0.91 6.88
CA ILE A 95 -2.20 -1.16 5.68
C ILE A 95 -3.51 -1.85 6.07
N SER A 96 -4.61 -1.36 5.53
CA SER A 96 -5.94 -1.93 5.73
C SER A 96 -6.56 -2.24 4.39
N SER A 97 -7.28 -3.34 4.27
CA SER A 97 -8.09 -3.63 3.09
C SER A 97 -9.43 -4.21 3.47
N LEU A 98 -10.45 -3.84 2.69
CA LEU A 98 -11.79 -4.40 2.77
C LEU A 98 -12.28 -4.67 1.36
N GLY A 99 -12.75 -5.89 1.10
CA GLY A 99 -13.17 -6.29 -0.23
C GLY A 99 -14.45 -7.12 -0.21
N ILE A 100 -15.15 -7.08 -1.35
CA ILE A 100 -16.29 -7.94 -1.64
C ILE A 100 -16.11 -8.55 -3.03
N ILE A 101 -16.16 -9.87 -3.10
CA ILE A 101 -16.06 -10.61 -4.35
C ILE A 101 -17.31 -11.44 -4.57
N THR A 102 -17.90 -11.32 -5.74
CA THR A 102 -19.00 -12.18 -6.18
C THR A 102 -18.53 -13.07 -7.33
N ARG A 103 -18.88 -14.34 -7.25
CA ARG A 103 -18.53 -15.37 -8.27
C ARG A 103 -19.77 -16.02 -8.81
N TRP A 104 -19.80 -16.19 -10.12
CA TRP A 104 -20.83 -16.89 -10.86
C TRP A 104 -20.21 -17.99 -11.69
N THR A 105 -20.67 -19.23 -11.47
CA THR A 105 -20.20 -20.43 -12.16
C THR A 105 -21.36 -21.06 -12.96
N PRO A 106 -21.70 -20.52 -14.15
CA PRO A 106 -22.86 -20.97 -14.91
C PRO A 106 -22.79 -22.41 -15.38
N VAL A 107 -21.59 -22.89 -15.65
CA VAL A 107 -21.30 -24.25 -16.07
C VAL A 107 -20.03 -24.75 -15.41
N LYS A 108 -19.85 -26.04 -15.34
CA LYS A 108 -18.64 -26.68 -14.79
C LYS A 108 -17.39 -26.08 -15.44
N ASN A 109 -16.40 -25.74 -14.61
CA ASN A 109 -15.09 -25.22 -15.00
C ASN A 109 -15.09 -23.80 -15.62
N LEU A 110 -16.22 -23.06 -15.63
CA LEU A 110 -16.25 -21.66 -16.06
C LEU A 110 -16.75 -20.78 -14.92
N THR A 111 -15.94 -19.84 -14.49
CA THR A 111 -16.28 -18.90 -13.41
C THR A 111 -16.03 -17.45 -13.84
N PHE A 112 -17.01 -16.61 -13.64
CA PHE A 112 -16.89 -15.15 -13.71
C PHE A 112 -16.83 -14.59 -12.29
N SER A 113 -15.99 -13.60 -12.06
CA SER A 113 -15.94 -12.93 -10.77
C SER A 113 -15.76 -11.42 -10.92
N GLY A 114 -16.40 -10.68 -10.02
CA GLY A 114 -16.17 -9.25 -9.80
C GLY A 114 -15.71 -9.04 -8.37
N ASP A 115 -14.60 -8.38 -8.20
CA ASP A 115 -13.96 -8.11 -6.91
C ASP A 115 -13.75 -6.60 -6.75
N LEU A 116 -14.42 -6.01 -5.76
CA LEU A 116 -14.28 -4.61 -5.39
C LEU A 116 -13.50 -4.53 -4.09
N VAL A 117 -12.37 -3.84 -4.12
CA VAL A 117 -11.45 -3.74 -2.97
C VAL A 117 -11.16 -2.28 -2.68
N TRP A 118 -11.36 -1.89 -1.43
CA TRP A 118 -10.82 -0.67 -0.84
C TRP A 118 -9.53 -1.00 -0.09
N THR A 119 -8.48 -0.20 -0.30
CA THR A 119 -7.21 -0.30 0.40
C THR A 119 -6.82 1.06 0.94
N ASN A 120 -6.38 1.10 2.18
CA ASN A 120 -5.83 2.29 2.83
C ASN A 120 -4.41 2.01 3.31
N ILE A 121 -3.53 2.98 3.07
CA ILE A 121 -2.17 3.02 3.64
C ILE A 121 -2.11 4.22 4.57
N ASP A 122 -2.01 3.95 5.87
CA ASP A 122 -1.79 4.92 6.93
C ASP A 122 -0.28 5.01 7.17
N GLN A 123 0.37 5.97 6.52
CA GLN A 123 1.80 6.22 6.65
C GLN A 123 2.11 7.16 7.83
N LYS A 124 3.33 7.08 8.34
CA LYS A 124 3.77 7.95 9.45
C LYS A 124 4.78 9.02 9.03
N TYR A 125 5.08 9.10 7.73
CA TYR A 125 5.76 10.27 7.17
C TYR A 125 4.82 11.47 7.20
N SER A 126 5.35 12.67 7.45
CA SER A 126 4.55 13.90 7.45
C SER A 126 5.34 15.09 6.91
N GLY A 127 4.63 16.18 6.64
CA GLY A 127 5.19 17.41 6.08
C GLY A 127 5.26 17.39 4.54
N LEU A 128 6.17 18.15 3.97
CA LEU A 128 6.35 18.29 2.53
C LEU A 128 7.55 17.49 2.05
N ALA A 129 7.37 16.77 0.96
CA ALA A 129 8.45 16.14 0.20
C ALA A 129 8.63 16.84 -1.15
N THR A 130 9.86 16.86 -1.67
CA THR A 130 10.15 17.30 -3.05
C THR A 130 10.36 16.09 -3.96
N THR A 131 9.88 16.16 -5.19
CA THR A 131 10.09 15.12 -6.20
C THR A 131 11.09 15.54 -7.28
N THR A 132 11.81 16.62 -7.10
CA THR A 132 12.75 17.18 -8.11
C THR A 132 13.76 16.14 -8.59
N GLY A 133 14.25 15.25 -7.69
CA GLY A 133 15.21 14.20 -8.03
C GLY A 133 14.60 12.87 -8.49
N ILE A 134 13.28 12.69 -8.37
CA ILE A 134 12.55 11.42 -8.66
C ILE A 134 11.28 11.65 -9.48
N ALA A 135 11.24 12.76 -10.22
CA ALA A 135 10.06 13.12 -11.01
C ALA A 135 9.68 12.03 -12.03
N SER A 136 8.39 11.83 -12.21
CA SER A 136 7.80 10.93 -13.21
C SER A 136 6.61 11.59 -13.90
N ALA A 137 6.11 10.99 -14.97
CA ALA A 137 4.91 11.49 -15.64
C ALA A 137 3.69 11.58 -14.72
N ALA A 138 3.56 10.64 -13.77
CA ALA A 138 2.48 10.61 -12.79
C ALA A 138 2.71 11.56 -11.61
N LYS A 139 3.97 11.88 -11.30
CA LYS A 139 4.38 12.80 -10.22
C LYS A 139 5.49 13.72 -10.77
N PRO A 140 5.14 14.84 -11.44
CA PRO A 140 6.10 15.78 -11.93
C PRO A 140 6.91 16.43 -10.79
N ALA A 141 8.01 17.10 -11.14
CA ALA A 141 8.83 17.82 -10.16
C ALA A 141 8.00 18.88 -9.42
N GLY A 142 8.04 18.84 -8.09
CA GLY A 142 7.26 19.74 -7.25
C GLY A 142 7.31 19.35 -5.78
N PHE A 143 6.49 20.06 -4.99
CA PHE A 143 6.30 19.77 -3.57
C PHE A 143 4.99 19.03 -3.38
N TYR A 144 5.03 17.97 -2.57
CA TYR A 144 3.90 17.11 -2.29
C TYR A 144 3.75 16.93 -0.78
N GLU A 145 2.52 17.01 -0.31
CA GLU A 145 2.23 16.74 1.10
C GLU A 145 2.22 15.23 1.36
N MET A 146 2.91 14.82 2.43
CA MET A 146 2.91 13.43 2.89
C MET A 146 1.56 13.14 3.55
N LYS A 147 0.74 12.28 2.92
CA LYS A 147 -0.61 11.92 3.38
C LYS A 147 -0.88 10.44 3.18
N ASP A 148 -1.80 9.94 4.01
CA ASP A 148 -2.39 8.61 3.83
C ASP A 148 -3.00 8.45 2.45
N GLN A 149 -2.92 7.24 1.92
CA GLN A 149 -3.38 6.94 0.58
C GLN A 149 -4.55 5.94 0.62
N ASN A 150 -5.59 6.27 -0.14
CA ASN A 150 -6.74 5.40 -0.35
C ASN A 150 -6.82 4.99 -1.81
N SER A 151 -7.19 3.74 -2.05
CA SER A 151 -7.42 3.20 -3.38
C SER A 151 -8.67 2.34 -3.39
N ILE A 152 -9.47 2.47 -4.45
CA ILE A 152 -10.56 1.54 -4.74
C ILE A 152 -10.26 0.91 -6.07
N SER A 153 -10.27 -0.42 -6.11
CA SER A 153 -10.04 -1.20 -7.33
C SER A 153 -11.20 -2.14 -7.61
N LEU A 154 -11.53 -2.28 -8.89
CA LEU A 154 -12.48 -3.27 -9.40
C LEU A 154 -11.74 -4.21 -10.32
N LEU A 155 -11.74 -5.50 -9.99
CA LEU A 155 -11.17 -6.56 -10.81
C LEU A 155 -12.29 -7.45 -11.35
N LEU A 156 -12.39 -7.53 -12.67
CA LEU A 156 -13.28 -8.47 -13.36
C LEU A 156 -12.45 -9.61 -13.95
N ARG A 157 -12.87 -10.84 -13.70
CA ARG A 157 -12.15 -12.04 -14.13
C ARG A 157 -13.10 -13.06 -14.73
N ALA A 158 -12.72 -13.64 -15.86
CA ALA A 158 -13.29 -14.85 -16.41
C ALA A 158 -12.22 -15.95 -16.37
N GLN A 159 -12.53 -17.09 -15.78
CA GLN A 159 -11.61 -18.22 -15.65
C GLN A 159 -12.26 -19.48 -16.15
N ARG A 160 -11.56 -20.21 -17.03
CA ARG A 160 -11.92 -21.56 -17.47
C ARG A 160 -10.81 -22.53 -17.09
N ASN A 161 -11.18 -23.62 -16.43
CA ASN A 161 -10.28 -24.73 -16.12
C ASN A 161 -10.52 -25.83 -17.15
N PHE A 162 -9.47 -26.44 -17.64
CA PHE A 162 -9.51 -27.51 -18.64
C PHE A 162 -9.15 -28.85 -18.02
#